data_369435833d2013632108f991e141f3ef
#
_entry.id   369435833d2013632108f991e141f3ef
#
_cell.length_a   1.000
_cell.length_b   1.000
_cell.length_c   1.000
_cell.angle_alpha   90.00
_cell.angle_beta   90.00
_cell.angle_gamma   90.00
#
_symmetry.space_group_name_H-M   'P 1'
#
loop_
_entity.id
_entity.type
_entity.pdbx_description
1 polymer ?
#
loop_
_entity_poly.entity_id
_entity_poly.type
_entity_poly.pdbx_seq_one_letter_code
_entity_poly.pdbx_strand_id
1 'polypeptide(L)'
;MDRAHVETCAGISSRFVTMKYAILRWRYVVVLLAALCLGYRSTIAQTTVFSTGFELSEGYDQGFTLVGQPSTSTNGWVSFGSGGNGILTNFFEGQGQQGFIGFNPPTDTNVFFSVWKPLNFVPLTNDLPGVTFSVLMQIDPSTSTNHDDFRWSVYNSEGKRFFSLDFDGVTKTVNYALDDGLGLLSTGTGFENSQPYELVLTMNFKRNLWSATLNGLPVVNAKPITTAGSALDLGDIDAVWVIRAPGAPGNNYMFFDNYRIVADPISSIPPTLQIISRLPNGASVLQLYGEPGLNYTIEASSDLVSWTAVKVVTATDGVVDYVDSTAANFNLRFYRARQTQ
;
A
#
# COMPACT_ATOMS: atom_id res chain seq x y z
N MET A 1 -66.67 67.35 5.28
CA MET A 1 -66.02 67.51 6.59
C MET A 1 -66.49 66.34 7.42
N ASP A 2 -65.72 65.29 7.48
CA ASP A 2 -65.72 64.35 8.59
C ASP A 2 -64.75 63.18 8.32
N ARG A 3 -63.88 63.05 9.23
CA ARG A 3 -62.92 61.97 9.24
C ARG A 3 -63.57 60.72 9.89
N ALA A 4 -63.62 59.62 9.20
CA ALA A 4 -64.00 58.33 9.74
C ALA A 4 -62.71 57.56 10.14
N HIS A 5 -62.70 57.11 11.38
CA HIS A 5 -61.67 56.27 11.92
C HIS A 5 -61.74 54.83 11.27
N VAL A 6 -60.61 54.37 10.83
CA VAL A 6 -60.37 52.91 10.52
C VAL A 6 -59.52 52.41 11.65
N GLU A 7 -60.10 51.61 12.52
CA GLU A 7 -59.33 50.80 13.46
C GLU A 7 -59.02 49.42 12.83
N THR A 8 -57.78 49.09 12.89
CA THR A 8 -57.16 47.98 12.18
C THR A 8 -57.17 46.68 12.95
N CYS A 9 -57.58 45.62 12.26
CA CYS A 9 -57.35 44.25 12.68
C CYS A 9 -55.84 43.88 12.50
N ALA A 10 -54.98 44.28 13.42
CA ALA A 10 -53.56 43.98 13.37
C ALA A 10 -53.05 43.05 14.49
N GLY A 11 -53.98 42.34 15.20
CA GLY A 11 -53.60 41.58 16.41
C GLY A 11 -53.44 40.05 16.26
N ILE A 12 -53.81 39.45 15.13
CA ILE A 12 -53.84 37.97 15.04
C ILE A 12 -52.71 37.39 14.17
N SER A 13 -52.09 38.20 13.29
CA SER A 13 -51.04 37.73 12.39
C SER A 13 -49.66 37.53 13.10
N SER A 14 -49.36 38.30 14.15
CA SER A 14 -48.04 38.26 14.80
C SER A 14 -47.81 37.00 15.70
N ARG A 15 -48.87 36.48 16.27
CA ARG A 15 -48.73 35.26 17.13
C ARG A 15 -48.51 33.98 16.33
N PHE A 16 -49.10 33.82 15.15
CA PHE A 16 -48.85 32.67 14.28
C PHE A 16 -47.48 32.67 13.60
N VAL A 17 -46.94 33.83 13.27
CA VAL A 17 -45.61 33.98 12.71
C VAL A 17 -44.53 33.65 13.76
N THR A 18 -44.70 34.10 14.99
CA THR A 18 -43.76 33.82 16.09
C THR A 18 -43.72 32.32 16.44
N MET A 19 -44.87 31.63 16.38
CA MET A 19 -44.94 30.20 16.65
C MET A 19 -44.33 29.37 15.52
N LYS A 20 -44.46 29.78 14.26
CA LYS A 20 -43.77 29.14 13.11
C LYS A 20 -42.26 29.30 13.17
N TYR A 21 -41.75 30.45 13.56
CA TYR A 21 -40.32 30.67 13.72
C TYR A 21 -39.73 29.95 14.91
N ALA A 22 -40.46 29.77 16.01
CA ALA A 22 -40.00 28.96 17.15
C ALA A 22 -39.92 27.47 16.81
N ILE A 23 -40.90 26.92 16.10
CA ILE A 23 -40.87 25.52 15.66
C ILE A 23 -39.78 25.29 14.59
N LEU A 24 -39.56 26.27 13.70
CA LEU A 24 -38.51 26.20 12.69
C LEU A 24 -37.11 26.27 13.32
N ARG A 25 -36.90 27.17 14.30
CA ARG A 25 -35.63 27.22 15.06
C ARG A 25 -35.32 25.93 15.85
N TRP A 26 -36.33 25.32 16.43
CA TRP A 26 -36.14 24.06 17.14
C TRP A 26 -35.79 22.89 16.19
N ARG A 27 -36.39 22.86 15.00
CA ARG A 27 -36.03 21.85 13.99
C ARG A 27 -34.60 22.03 13.48
N TYR A 28 -34.12 23.24 13.27
CA TYR A 28 -32.72 23.50 12.89
C TYR A 28 -31.74 23.21 14.02
N VAL A 29 -32.08 23.50 15.27
CA VAL A 29 -31.22 23.17 16.42
C VAL A 29 -31.14 21.66 16.64
N VAL A 30 -32.23 20.92 16.48
CA VAL A 30 -32.23 19.44 16.60
C VAL A 30 -31.49 18.79 15.41
N VAL A 31 -31.60 19.34 14.19
CA VAL A 31 -30.85 18.88 13.02
C VAL A 31 -29.37 19.22 13.15
N LEU A 32 -29.01 20.40 13.66
CA LEU A 32 -27.61 20.77 13.91
C LEU A 32 -26.98 19.94 15.06
N LEU A 33 -27.71 19.64 16.12
CA LEU A 33 -27.26 18.77 17.20
C LEU A 33 -27.16 17.30 16.75
N ALA A 34 -28.09 16.81 15.92
CA ALA A 34 -28.00 15.49 15.31
C ALA A 34 -26.84 15.40 14.31
N ALA A 35 -26.59 16.46 13.52
CA ALA A 35 -25.42 16.53 12.63
C ALA A 35 -24.09 16.62 13.41
N LEU A 36 -24.05 17.30 14.56
CA LEU A 36 -22.90 17.36 15.46
C LEU A 36 -22.65 16.03 16.19
N CYS A 37 -23.70 15.25 16.50
CA CYS A 37 -23.55 13.90 17.09
C CYS A 37 -23.20 12.83 16.05
N LEU A 38 -23.48 13.03 14.75
CA LEU A 38 -23.09 12.13 13.67
C LEU A 38 -21.70 12.44 13.08
N GLY A 39 -21.05 13.54 13.49
CA GLY A 39 -19.83 14.07 12.89
C GLY A 39 -18.52 13.79 13.64
N TYR A 40 -18.51 13.21 14.82
CA TYR A 40 -17.28 12.78 15.50
C TYR A 40 -17.07 11.26 15.32
N ARG A 41 -17.01 10.79 14.10
CA ARG A 41 -16.05 9.73 13.83
C ARG A 41 -14.71 10.46 13.73
N SER A 42 -13.93 10.37 14.77
CA SER A 42 -12.50 10.65 14.70
C SER A 42 -11.99 9.74 13.56
N THR A 43 -11.82 10.30 12.37
CA THR A 43 -10.99 9.64 11.36
C THR A 43 -9.61 9.70 11.95
N ILE A 44 -9.19 8.61 12.64
CA ILE A 44 -7.81 8.45 13.02
C ILE A 44 -7.06 8.49 11.70
N ALA A 45 -6.29 9.58 11.52
CA ALA A 45 -5.68 9.87 10.24
C ALA A 45 -4.51 8.91 10.03
N GLN A 46 -4.32 8.47 8.80
CA GLN A 46 -3.11 7.81 8.36
C GLN A 46 -1.89 8.67 8.74
N THR A 47 -0.89 8.04 9.34
CA THR A 47 0.34 8.69 9.76
C THR A 47 1.48 8.29 8.83
N THR A 48 2.19 9.26 8.26
CA THR A 48 3.43 8.97 7.53
C THR A 48 4.52 8.66 8.53
N VAL A 49 5.03 7.43 8.50
CA VAL A 49 6.17 6.98 9.32
C VAL A 49 7.47 7.49 8.70
N PHE A 50 7.59 7.33 7.38
CA PHE A 50 8.70 7.86 6.59
C PHE A 50 8.29 8.01 5.13
N SER A 51 8.81 9.03 4.45
CA SER A 51 8.70 9.16 2.99
C SER A 51 9.84 9.98 2.43
N THR A 52 10.29 9.63 1.22
CA THR A 52 11.27 10.39 0.45
C THR A 52 11.11 10.11 -1.04
N GLY A 53 11.29 11.15 -1.87
CA GLY A 53 11.55 11.09 -3.29
C GLY A 53 13.05 11.29 -3.61
N PHE A 54 13.92 11.22 -2.59
CA PHE A 54 15.37 11.42 -2.71
C PHE A 54 15.79 12.79 -3.26
N GLU A 55 14.90 13.78 -3.12
CA GLU A 55 15.09 15.08 -3.75
C GLU A 55 16.15 15.95 -3.02
N LEU A 56 16.75 16.86 -3.78
CA LEU A 56 17.67 17.86 -3.21
C LEU A 56 16.99 18.71 -2.13
N SER A 57 15.71 19.02 -2.31
CA SER A 57 14.89 19.76 -1.33
C SER A 57 14.67 19.01 -0.01
N GLU A 58 14.84 17.68 -0.01
CA GLU A 58 14.80 16.81 1.16
C GLU A 58 16.20 16.62 1.79
N GLY A 59 17.24 17.24 1.21
CA GLY A 59 18.61 17.19 1.67
C GLY A 59 19.43 16.03 1.11
N TYR A 60 18.98 15.43 0.02
CA TYR A 60 19.72 14.37 -0.69
C TYR A 60 20.60 14.97 -1.79
N ASP A 61 21.89 14.68 -1.74
CA ASP A 61 22.83 15.11 -2.76
C ASP A 61 23.02 14.03 -3.82
N GLN A 62 23.02 14.43 -5.09
CA GLN A 62 23.35 13.53 -6.19
C GLN A 62 24.78 12.98 -6.04
N GLY A 63 24.96 11.67 -6.16
CA GLY A 63 26.27 11.02 -6.05
C GLY A 63 26.19 9.51 -5.87
N PHE A 64 27.35 8.90 -5.69
CA PHE A 64 27.51 7.44 -5.63
C PHE A 64 27.47 6.90 -4.19
N THR A 65 26.78 7.56 -3.28
CA THR A 65 26.46 7.04 -1.95
C THR A 65 25.13 7.52 -1.47
N LEU A 66 24.25 6.58 -1.10
CA LEU A 66 23.01 6.82 -0.37
C LEU A 66 23.24 6.77 1.14
N VAL A 67 24.24 5.98 1.56
CA VAL A 67 24.58 5.80 2.98
C VAL A 67 24.99 7.13 3.60
N GLY A 68 24.42 7.45 4.76
CA GLY A 68 24.65 8.71 5.47
C GLY A 68 23.76 9.87 5.01
N GLN A 69 22.99 9.70 3.92
CA GLN A 69 22.07 10.74 3.46
C GLN A 69 20.67 10.61 4.11
N PRO A 70 19.88 11.68 4.19
CA PRO A 70 20.26 13.03 3.83
C PRO A 70 21.32 13.59 4.78
N SER A 71 22.24 14.39 4.26
CA SER A 71 23.38 14.97 5.03
C SER A 71 22.94 15.87 6.18
N THR A 72 21.70 16.35 6.15
CA THR A 72 21.06 17.20 7.18
C THR A 72 20.46 16.40 8.35
N SER A 73 20.43 15.06 8.27
CA SER A 73 19.82 14.18 9.28
C SER A 73 20.88 13.41 10.08
N THR A 74 20.70 13.34 11.40
CA THR A 74 21.51 12.46 12.27
C THR A 74 21.23 10.98 12.05
N ASN A 75 20.08 10.65 11.42
CA ASN A 75 19.63 9.29 11.12
C ASN A 75 19.60 9.07 9.60
N GLY A 76 20.76 9.08 8.94
CA GLY A 76 20.89 8.80 7.52
C GLY A 76 20.57 7.33 7.18
N TRP A 77 20.56 7.02 5.89
CA TRP A 77 20.56 5.64 5.42
C TRP A 77 21.82 4.92 5.89
N VAL A 78 21.67 3.65 6.20
CA VAL A 78 22.78 2.78 6.64
C VAL A 78 22.88 1.58 5.70
N SER A 79 23.97 0.81 5.81
CA SER A 79 24.21 -0.36 4.96
C SER A 79 24.84 -1.51 5.70
N PHE A 80 24.70 -2.71 5.13
CA PHE A 80 25.50 -3.88 5.44
C PHE A 80 26.24 -4.33 4.17
N GLY A 81 27.54 -4.64 4.32
CA GLY A 81 28.39 -5.00 3.20
C GLY A 81 28.90 -3.78 2.41
N SER A 82 29.53 -4.05 1.28
CA SER A 82 29.98 -3.06 0.32
C SER A 82 29.35 -3.29 -1.04
N GLY A 83 29.11 -2.22 -1.80
CA GLY A 83 28.50 -2.31 -3.12
C GLY A 83 28.02 -0.95 -3.62
N GLY A 84 27.74 -0.87 -4.91
CA GLY A 84 27.22 0.35 -5.53
C GLY A 84 25.89 0.76 -4.93
N ASN A 85 25.82 2.03 -4.53
CA ASN A 85 24.58 2.66 -4.08
C ASN A 85 24.72 4.18 -4.24
N GLY A 86 23.60 4.88 -4.35
CA GLY A 86 23.66 6.34 -4.48
C GLY A 86 22.38 6.95 -4.96
N ILE A 87 22.50 8.18 -5.47
CA ILE A 87 21.39 8.98 -5.98
C ILE A 87 21.74 9.48 -7.37
N LEU A 88 20.87 9.19 -8.32
CA LEU A 88 20.94 9.66 -9.70
C LEU A 88 19.74 10.54 -10.03
N THR A 89 19.79 11.26 -11.16
CA THR A 89 18.71 12.13 -11.61
C THR A 89 18.12 11.66 -12.93
N ASN A 90 16.81 11.89 -13.09
CA ASN A 90 16.06 11.68 -14.34
C ASN A 90 16.12 10.24 -14.88
N PHE A 91 16.27 9.24 -14.02
CA PHE A 91 16.13 7.85 -14.45
C PHE A 91 14.66 7.52 -14.75
N PHE A 92 13.76 7.85 -13.82
CA PHE A 92 12.33 7.90 -14.10
C PHE A 92 11.98 9.29 -14.63
N GLU A 93 11.51 9.37 -15.87
CA GLU A 93 11.23 10.64 -16.54
C GLU A 93 10.30 11.54 -15.70
N GLY A 94 10.77 12.74 -15.40
CA GLY A 94 10.00 13.73 -14.65
C GLY A 94 9.87 13.48 -13.14
N GLN A 95 10.56 12.48 -12.58
CA GLN A 95 10.50 12.15 -11.15
C GLN A 95 11.67 12.74 -10.33
N GLY A 96 12.55 13.55 -10.93
CA GLY A 96 13.67 14.19 -10.19
C GLY A 96 14.81 13.27 -9.89
N GLN A 97 15.15 13.08 -8.59
CA GLN A 97 16.23 12.21 -8.13
C GLN A 97 15.69 10.83 -7.72
N GLN A 98 16.51 9.79 -7.87
CA GLN A 98 16.21 8.42 -7.51
C GLN A 98 17.35 7.79 -6.73
N GLY A 99 17.00 6.94 -5.75
CA GLY A 99 17.96 6.03 -5.12
C GLY A 99 18.31 4.86 -6.03
N PHE A 100 19.51 4.29 -5.90
CA PHE A 100 19.88 3.05 -6.56
C PHE A 100 20.76 2.16 -5.69
N ILE A 101 20.75 0.86 -6.02
CA ILE A 101 21.63 -0.17 -5.46
C ILE A 101 22.08 -1.12 -6.58
N GLY A 102 23.34 -1.55 -6.57
CA GLY A 102 23.91 -2.42 -7.59
C GLY A 102 24.97 -1.71 -8.44
N PHE A 103 25.25 -2.21 -9.64
CA PHE A 103 26.16 -1.72 -10.67
C PHE A 103 27.65 -1.85 -10.31
N ASN A 104 28.12 -1.24 -9.22
CA ASN A 104 29.52 -1.35 -8.79
C ASN A 104 29.70 -2.58 -7.90
N PRO A 105 30.57 -3.53 -8.27
CA PRO A 105 30.78 -4.75 -7.50
C PRO A 105 31.20 -4.47 -6.06
N PRO A 106 30.79 -5.35 -5.11
CA PRO A 106 31.31 -5.30 -3.75
C PRO A 106 32.82 -5.43 -3.68
N THR A 107 33.41 -4.82 -2.68
CA THR A 107 34.84 -4.97 -2.37
C THR A 107 35.12 -6.00 -1.27
N ASP A 108 34.03 -6.51 -0.64
CA ASP A 108 34.07 -7.61 0.33
C ASP A 108 33.62 -8.93 -0.32
N THR A 109 33.60 -9.99 0.48
CA THR A 109 33.18 -11.34 0.06
C THR A 109 31.75 -11.69 0.47
N ASN A 110 30.96 -10.69 0.89
CA ASN A 110 29.59 -10.91 1.26
C ASN A 110 28.73 -11.35 0.06
N VAL A 111 27.75 -12.19 0.32
CA VAL A 111 26.81 -12.68 -0.70
C VAL A 111 25.64 -11.74 -0.91
N PHE A 112 25.57 -10.65 -0.16
CA PHE A 112 24.59 -9.58 -0.36
C PHE A 112 25.11 -8.26 0.18
N PHE A 113 24.58 -7.19 -0.39
CA PHE A 113 24.70 -5.81 0.06
C PHE A 113 23.30 -5.25 0.27
N SER A 114 23.08 -4.52 1.36
CA SER A 114 21.80 -3.88 1.62
C SER A 114 21.94 -2.44 2.09
N VAL A 115 20.91 -1.63 1.79
CA VAL A 115 20.73 -0.27 2.31
C VAL A 115 19.33 -0.10 2.87
N TRP A 116 19.23 0.61 3.99
CA TRP A 116 17.93 0.85 4.64
C TRP A 116 17.91 2.15 5.43
N LYS A 117 16.70 2.60 5.72
CA LYS A 117 16.43 3.71 6.64
C LYS A 117 15.98 3.15 7.98
N PRO A 118 16.70 3.34 9.10
CA PRO A 118 16.24 2.91 10.42
C PRO A 118 14.94 3.63 10.81
N LEU A 119 13.91 2.88 11.23
CA LEU A 119 12.58 3.40 11.54
C LEU A 119 12.26 3.29 13.04
N ASN A 120 12.47 2.10 13.62
CA ASN A 120 12.12 1.79 15.01
C ASN A 120 10.66 2.12 15.36
N PHE A 121 9.73 1.67 14.52
CA PHE A 121 8.30 1.93 14.66
C PHE A 121 7.58 0.73 15.29
N VAL A 122 6.73 0.98 16.30
CA VAL A 122 5.97 -0.06 17.00
C VAL A 122 4.48 0.08 16.69
N PRO A 123 3.95 -0.60 15.65
CA PRO A 123 2.59 -0.42 15.16
C PRO A 123 1.52 -0.64 16.22
N LEU A 124 1.66 -1.69 17.05
CA LEU A 124 0.64 -2.07 18.02
C LEU A 124 0.57 -1.11 19.22
N THR A 125 1.71 -0.56 19.67
CA THR A 125 1.75 0.40 20.79
C THR A 125 1.25 1.78 20.36
N ASN A 126 1.34 2.09 19.09
CA ASN A 126 0.86 3.35 18.51
C ASN A 126 -0.60 3.29 18.04
N ASP A 127 -1.31 2.18 18.27
CA ASP A 127 -2.67 1.94 17.77
C ASP A 127 -2.79 2.10 16.23
N LEU A 128 -1.70 1.84 15.51
CA LEU A 128 -1.58 1.91 14.06
C LEU A 128 -1.12 0.56 13.47
N PRO A 129 -1.92 -0.51 13.63
CA PRO A 129 -1.52 -1.87 13.28
C PRO A 129 -1.42 -2.13 11.77
N GLY A 130 -2.02 -1.31 10.95
CA GLY A 130 -1.89 -1.35 9.50
C GLY A 130 -0.66 -0.56 9.06
N VAL A 131 0.28 -1.18 8.35
CA VAL A 131 1.43 -0.50 7.77
C VAL A 131 1.50 -0.81 6.28
N THR A 132 1.60 0.23 5.47
CA THR A 132 1.78 0.12 4.02
C THR A 132 3.11 0.73 3.64
N PHE A 133 3.94 -0.06 2.97
CA PHE A 133 5.12 0.39 2.26
C PHE A 133 4.82 0.45 0.77
N SER A 134 5.19 1.53 0.11
CA SER A 134 5.11 1.67 -1.34
C SER A 134 6.39 2.26 -1.91
N VAL A 135 6.77 1.81 -3.09
CA VAL A 135 7.96 2.26 -3.80
C VAL A 135 7.78 2.09 -5.31
N LEU A 136 8.21 3.08 -6.08
CA LEU A 136 8.42 2.92 -7.52
C LEU A 136 9.80 2.29 -7.73
N MET A 137 9.90 1.19 -8.45
CA MET A 137 11.17 0.48 -8.66
C MET A 137 11.32 0.00 -10.10
N GLN A 138 12.57 -0.14 -10.54
CA GLN A 138 12.94 -0.75 -11.82
C GLN A 138 14.25 -1.49 -11.64
N ILE A 139 14.36 -2.67 -12.26
CA ILE A 139 15.60 -3.44 -12.31
C ILE A 139 16.12 -3.42 -13.74
N ASP A 140 17.36 -2.96 -13.93
CA ASP A 140 18.03 -2.99 -15.20
C ASP A 140 18.99 -4.19 -15.30
N PRO A 141 19.09 -4.81 -16.50
CA PRO A 141 19.84 -6.03 -16.67
C PRO A 141 21.35 -5.80 -16.54
N SER A 142 22.06 -6.84 -16.15
CA SER A 142 23.50 -6.87 -16.29
C SER A 142 23.91 -6.86 -17.77
N THR A 143 25.00 -6.16 -18.08
CA THR A 143 25.65 -6.22 -19.40
C THR A 143 26.58 -7.43 -19.54
N SER A 144 26.87 -8.11 -18.42
CA SER A 144 27.62 -9.36 -18.37
C SER A 144 26.66 -10.57 -18.40
N THR A 145 27.23 -11.79 -18.47
CA THR A 145 26.45 -13.04 -18.40
C THR A 145 25.96 -13.36 -16.98
N ASN A 146 26.48 -12.65 -15.97
CA ASN A 146 26.09 -12.85 -14.57
C ASN A 146 24.98 -11.87 -14.22
N HIS A 147 23.90 -12.39 -13.64
CA HIS A 147 22.73 -11.62 -13.22
C HIS A 147 22.48 -11.93 -11.74
N ASP A 148 22.48 -10.89 -10.94
CA ASP A 148 22.22 -10.96 -9.51
C ASP A 148 20.74 -10.68 -9.23
N ASP A 149 20.27 -10.96 -8.01
CA ASP A 149 18.91 -10.74 -7.59
C ASP A 149 18.77 -9.46 -6.77
N PHE A 150 17.56 -8.94 -6.71
CA PHE A 150 17.21 -7.83 -5.83
C PHE A 150 16.06 -8.24 -4.91
N ARG A 151 16.05 -7.69 -3.69
CA ARG A 151 15.01 -7.95 -2.70
C ARG A 151 14.57 -6.69 -2.01
N TRP A 152 13.32 -6.72 -1.57
CA TRP A 152 12.82 -5.90 -0.49
C TRP A 152 12.63 -6.79 0.73
N SER A 153 13.36 -6.52 1.80
CA SER A 153 13.34 -7.34 3.03
C SER A 153 12.86 -6.51 4.20
N VAL A 154 11.96 -7.05 4.99
CA VAL A 154 11.37 -6.38 6.17
C VAL A 154 11.95 -7.00 7.43
N TYR A 155 12.43 -6.14 8.33
CA TYR A 155 13.06 -6.52 9.57
C TYR A 155 12.36 -5.88 10.78
N ASN A 156 12.46 -6.53 11.93
CA ASN A 156 12.08 -5.91 13.19
C ASN A 156 13.25 -5.10 13.79
N SER A 157 12.98 -4.39 14.89
CA SER A 157 13.98 -3.55 15.59
C SER A 157 15.18 -4.33 16.16
N GLU A 158 15.05 -5.67 16.33
CA GLU A 158 16.15 -6.55 16.73
C GLU A 158 17.00 -7.02 15.54
N GLY A 159 16.71 -6.58 14.31
CA GLY A 159 17.37 -7.01 13.08
C GLY A 159 17.00 -8.43 12.64
N LYS A 160 15.87 -8.98 13.11
CA LYS A 160 15.34 -10.25 12.64
C LYS A 160 14.48 -10.03 11.41
N ARG A 161 14.83 -10.69 10.30
CA ARG A 161 14.04 -10.64 9.09
C ARG A 161 12.70 -11.33 9.30
N PHE A 162 11.62 -10.67 8.93
CA PHE A 162 10.29 -11.26 8.86
C PHE A 162 10.08 -11.99 7.53
N PHE A 163 10.21 -11.26 6.44
CA PHE A 163 10.02 -11.78 5.10
C PHE A 163 10.83 -10.97 4.08
N SER A 164 10.96 -11.54 2.88
CA SER A 164 11.51 -10.84 1.72
C SER A 164 10.64 -11.09 0.50
N LEU A 165 10.56 -10.08 -0.38
CA LEU A 165 10.09 -10.24 -1.76
C LEU A 165 11.32 -10.17 -2.67
N ASP A 166 11.57 -11.21 -3.46
CA ASP A 166 12.77 -11.44 -4.24
C ASP A 166 12.46 -11.36 -5.75
N PHE A 167 13.29 -10.66 -6.47
CA PHE A 167 13.24 -10.52 -7.92
C PHE A 167 14.44 -11.27 -8.51
N ASP A 168 14.21 -12.48 -9.01
CA ASP A 168 15.24 -13.34 -9.57
C ASP A 168 15.76 -12.79 -10.91
N GLY A 169 17.00 -12.35 -10.92
CA GLY A 169 17.65 -11.72 -12.07
C GLY A 169 17.87 -12.65 -13.26
N VAL A 170 17.78 -13.98 -13.09
CA VAL A 170 17.96 -14.98 -14.15
C VAL A 170 16.62 -15.43 -14.71
N THR A 171 15.74 -15.92 -13.84
CA THR A 171 14.45 -16.50 -14.27
C THR A 171 13.36 -15.46 -14.50
N LYS A 172 13.58 -14.21 -14.07
CA LYS A 172 12.60 -13.11 -14.12
C LYS A 172 11.31 -13.45 -13.37
N THR A 173 11.43 -14.20 -12.29
CA THR A 173 10.31 -14.54 -11.42
C THR A 173 10.35 -13.74 -10.12
N VAL A 174 9.17 -13.43 -9.59
CA VAL A 174 9.02 -12.86 -8.26
C VAL A 174 8.80 -14.00 -7.28
N ASN A 175 9.61 -14.04 -6.23
CA ASN A 175 9.54 -15.04 -5.18
C ASN A 175 9.39 -14.35 -3.83
N TYR A 176 9.07 -15.08 -2.79
CA TYR A 176 9.08 -14.58 -1.42
C TYR A 176 9.71 -15.60 -0.47
N ALA A 177 10.27 -15.12 0.63
CA ALA A 177 10.74 -15.97 1.73
C ALA A 177 10.17 -15.47 3.03
N LEU A 178 9.83 -16.40 3.93
CA LEU A 178 9.44 -16.12 5.31
C LEU A 178 10.64 -16.37 6.26
N ASP A 179 10.41 -16.18 7.54
CA ASP A 179 11.39 -16.47 8.60
C ASP A 179 11.37 -17.95 9.07
N ASP A 180 10.73 -18.83 8.28
CA ASP A 180 10.59 -20.27 8.54
C ASP A 180 11.78 -21.12 8.10
N GLY A 181 12.74 -20.52 7.38
CA GLY A 181 13.92 -21.22 6.86
C GLY A 181 13.66 -22.10 5.65
N LEU A 182 12.46 -22.12 5.07
CA LEU A 182 12.12 -22.92 3.89
C LEU A 182 12.70 -22.38 2.57
N GLY A 183 13.31 -21.19 2.60
CA GLY A 183 13.90 -20.54 1.43
C GLY A 183 12.88 -19.78 0.60
N LEU A 184 13.18 -19.62 -0.70
CA LEU A 184 12.34 -18.88 -1.64
C LEU A 184 11.17 -19.74 -2.14
N LEU A 185 9.98 -19.14 -2.10
CA LEU A 185 8.73 -19.71 -2.59
C LEU A 185 8.26 -18.89 -3.80
N SER A 186 7.87 -19.56 -4.89
CA SER A 186 7.37 -18.85 -6.08
C SER A 186 6.02 -18.21 -5.84
N THR A 187 5.85 -16.98 -6.34
CA THR A 187 4.55 -16.31 -6.40
C THR A 187 3.74 -16.69 -7.64
N GLY A 188 4.38 -17.32 -8.64
CA GLY A 188 3.80 -17.54 -9.96
C GLY A 188 3.79 -16.30 -10.86
N THR A 189 4.33 -15.16 -10.39
CA THR A 189 4.39 -13.89 -11.13
C THR A 189 5.80 -13.68 -11.67
N GLY A 190 5.88 -13.12 -12.89
CA GLY A 190 7.13 -12.66 -13.49
C GLY A 190 7.27 -11.14 -13.45
N PHE A 191 8.46 -10.65 -13.80
CA PHE A 191 8.74 -9.25 -14.06
C PHE A 191 9.66 -9.10 -15.29
N GLU A 192 9.66 -7.91 -15.86
CA GLU A 192 10.52 -7.56 -16.99
C GLU A 192 11.58 -6.55 -16.55
N ASN A 193 12.81 -6.67 -17.10
CA ASN A 193 13.83 -5.67 -16.90
C ASN A 193 13.45 -4.36 -17.61
N SER A 194 14.01 -3.26 -17.08
CA SER A 194 13.82 -1.90 -17.65
C SER A 194 12.37 -1.49 -17.76
N GLN A 195 11.53 -2.04 -16.89
CA GLN A 195 10.13 -1.65 -16.70
C GLN A 195 9.92 -1.11 -15.29
N PRO A 196 9.28 0.05 -15.12
CA PRO A 196 8.94 0.57 -13.81
C PRO A 196 7.74 -0.21 -13.22
N TYR A 197 7.84 -0.48 -11.92
CA TYR A 197 6.81 -1.14 -11.13
C TYR A 197 6.51 -0.36 -9.88
N GLU A 198 5.23 -0.15 -9.58
CA GLU A 198 4.79 0.23 -8.25
C GLU A 198 4.67 -1.02 -7.40
N LEU A 199 5.57 -1.18 -6.43
CA LEU A 199 5.49 -2.22 -5.41
C LEU A 199 4.77 -1.67 -4.19
N VAL A 200 3.78 -2.42 -3.69
CA VAL A 200 3.10 -2.11 -2.43
C VAL A 200 3.12 -3.35 -1.54
N LEU A 201 3.68 -3.21 -0.33
CA LEU A 201 3.59 -4.20 0.75
C LEU A 201 2.59 -3.69 1.79
N THR A 202 1.58 -4.47 2.08
CA THR A 202 0.59 -4.18 3.13
C THR A 202 0.76 -5.16 4.28
N MET A 203 0.94 -4.65 5.49
CA MET A 203 1.18 -5.43 6.70
C MET A 203 0.10 -5.14 7.73
N ASN A 204 -0.46 -6.19 8.31
CA ASN A 204 -1.38 -6.13 9.44
C ASN A 204 -0.70 -6.75 10.67
N PHE A 205 -0.06 -5.94 11.48
CA PHE A 205 0.69 -6.39 12.65
C PHE A 205 -0.21 -7.01 13.72
N LYS A 206 -1.47 -6.57 13.83
CA LYS A 206 -2.43 -7.14 14.77
C LYS A 206 -2.82 -8.58 14.43
N ARG A 207 -2.87 -8.91 13.12
CA ARG A 207 -3.23 -10.24 12.63
C ARG A 207 -2.02 -11.07 12.21
N ASN A 208 -0.83 -10.51 12.28
CA ASN A 208 0.41 -11.13 11.81
C ASN A 208 0.32 -11.54 10.33
N LEU A 209 -0.19 -10.65 9.46
CA LEU A 209 -0.37 -10.94 8.03
C LEU A 209 0.26 -9.85 7.17
N TRP A 210 0.79 -10.25 6.00
CA TRP A 210 1.22 -9.33 4.96
C TRP A 210 0.77 -9.79 3.57
N SER A 211 0.68 -8.83 2.66
CA SER A 211 0.39 -9.03 1.24
C SER A 211 1.25 -8.12 0.40
N ALA A 212 1.42 -8.45 -0.87
CA ALA A 212 2.14 -7.63 -1.83
C ALA A 212 1.37 -7.51 -3.15
N THR A 213 1.44 -6.32 -3.76
CA THR A 213 0.99 -6.09 -5.13
C THR A 213 2.11 -5.49 -5.96
N LEU A 214 2.13 -5.79 -7.25
CA LEU A 214 3.01 -5.21 -8.25
C LEU A 214 2.13 -4.60 -9.35
N ASN A 215 2.21 -3.28 -9.55
CA ASN A 215 1.28 -2.52 -10.39
C ASN A 215 -0.21 -2.82 -10.08
N GLY A 216 -0.55 -2.93 -8.77
CA GLY A 216 -1.89 -3.24 -8.30
C GLY A 216 -2.32 -4.70 -8.45
N LEU A 217 -1.52 -5.56 -9.10
CA LEU A 217 -1.81 -7.00 -9.22
C LEU A 217 -1.23 -7.76 -8.02
N PRO A 218 -2.01 -8.65 -7.37
CA PRO A 218 -1.53 -9.39 -6.21
C PRO A 218 -0.41 -10.37 -6.60
N VAL A 219 0.69 -10.33 -5.84
CA VAL A 219 1.82 -11.27 -5.98
C VAL A 219 2.00 -12.13 -4.73
N VAL A 220 1.65 -11.59 -3.55
CA VAL A 220 1.56 -12.35 -2.29
C VAL A 220 0.25 -12.00 -1.61
N ASN A 221 -0.46 -12.99 -1.09
CA ASN A 221 -1.70 -12.74 -0.36
C ASN A 221 -1.68 -13.37 1.02
N ALA A 222 -1.90 -12.53 2.05
CA ALA A 222 -2.17 -12.88 3.45
C ALA A 222 -1.23 -13.97 4.02
N LYS A 223 0.09 -13.81 3.84
CA LYS A 223 1.10 -14.67 4.48
C LYS A 223 1.45 -14.14 5.86
N PRO A 224 1.93 -14.99 6.79
CA PRO A 224 2.41 -14.52 8.09
C PRO A 224 3.56 -13.51 7.95
N ILE A 225 3.52 -12.41 8.74
CA ILE A 225 4.66 -11.51 8.89
C ILE A 225 5.82 -12.26 9.54
N THR A 226 5.55 -12.98 10.64
CA THR A 226 6.52 -13.89 11.26
C THR A 226 5.88 -15.25 11.52
N THR A 227 6.64 -16.30 11.28
CA THR A 227 6.33 -17.70 11.63
C THR A 227 7.13 -18.15 12.86
N ALA A 228 8.24 -17.46 13.15
CA ALA A 228 9.12 -17.76 14.29
C ALA A 228 8.68 -17.07 15.59
N GLY A 229 7.63 -16.22 15.56
CA GLY A 229 7.14 -15.49 16.74
C GLY A 229 8.04 -14.34 17.18
N SER A 230 8.77 -13.73 16.24
CA SER A 230 9.57 -12.53 16.48
C SER A 230 8.71 -11.35 16.92
N ALA A 231 9.29 -10.39 17.62
CA ALA A 231 8.59 -9.16 18.04
C ALA A 231 7.99 -8.44 16.84
N LEU A 232 6.69 -8.13 16.89
CA LEU A 232 5.92 -7.50 15.81
C LEU A 232 6.06 -5.96 15.90
N ASP A 233 7.24 -5.47 15.64
CA ASP A 233 7.57 -4.07 15.40
C ASP A 233 8.26 -3.92 14.03
N LEU A 234 8.46 -2.70 13.55
CA LEU A 234 9.09 -2.41 12.27
C LEU A 234 10.40 -1.68 12.49
N GLY A 235 11.52 -2.39 12.30
CA GLY A 235 12.88 -1.84 12.37
C GLY A 235 13.25 -1.09 11.10
N ASP A 236 13.07 -1.73 9.97
CA ASP A 236 13.41 -1.20 8.64
C ASP A 236 12.82 -2.02 7.49
N ILE A 237 12.99 -1.48 6.27
CA ILE A 237 12.70 -2.16 5.01
C ILE A 237 13.89 -1.94 4.09
N ASP A 238 14.62 -3.02 3.82
CA ASP A 238 15.89 -2.98 3.09
C ASP A 238 15.69 -3.14 1.59
N ALA A 239 16.40 -2.30 0.82
CA ALA A 239 16.76 -2.62 -0.55
C ALA A 239 18.01 -3.51 -0.52
N VAL A 240 17.94 -4.71 -1.08
CA VAL A 240 18.99 -5.73 -1.00
C VAL A 240 19.44 -6.15 -2.40
N TRP A 241 20.74 -6.12 -2.64
CA TRP A 241 21.39 -6.73 -3.79
C TRP A 241 21.97 -8.08 -3.37
N VAL A 242 21.47 -9.16 -3.94
CA VAL A 242 21.90 -10.54 -3.63
C VAL A 242 22.83 -11.00 -4.74
N ILE A 243 24.09 -11.27 -4.37
CA ILE A 243 25.17 -11.59 -5.29
C ILE A 243 25.23 -13.08 -5.45
N ARG A 244 24.85 -13.59 -6.63
CA ARG A 244 24.84 -15.04 -6.92
C ARG A 244 26.23 -15.65 -7.03
N ALA A 245 27.19 -14.88 -7.53
CA ALA A 245 28.57 -15.29 -7.71
C ALA A 245 29.52 -14.22 -7.13
N PRO A 246 29.86 -14.25 -5.82
CA PRO A 246 30.66 -13.21 -5.18
C PRO A 246 32.01 -12.93 -5.85
N GLY A 247 32.62 -13.93 -6.52
CA GLY A 247 33.85 -13.76 -7.29
C GLY A 247 33.66 -13.13 -8.69
N ALA A 248 32.42 -13.03 -9.16
CA ALA A 248 32.07 -12.49 -10.47
C ALA A 248 30.61 -11.95 -10.45
N PRO A 249 30.34 -10.91 -9.66
CA PRO A 249 28.98 -10.33 -9.58
C PRO A 249 28.55 -9.74 -10.91
N GLY A 250 27.24 -9.67 -11.12
CA GLY A 250 26.65 -8.90 -12.21
C GLY A 250 26.90 -7.40 -12.01
N ASN A 251 26.59 -6.62 -13.02
CA ASN A 251 26.51 -5.16 -12.95
C ASN A 251 25.09 -4.66 -13.18
N ASN A 252 24.08 -5.53 -12.93
CA ASN A 252 22.70 -5.12 -12.87
C ASN A 252 22.45 -4.25 -11.63
N TYR A 253 21.39 -3.46 -11.67
CA TYR A 253 21.08 -2.51 -10.62
C TYR A 253 19.57 -2.30 -10.50
N MET A 254 19.15 -1.88 -9.32
CA MET A 254 17.78 -1.52 -9.03
C MET A 254 17.70 -0.03 -8.69
N PHE A 255 16.90 0.71 -9.44
CA PHE A 255 16.47 2.06 -9.09
C PHE A 255 15.20 2.03 -8.28
N PHE A 256 15.05 3.02 -7.39
CA PHE A 256 13.84 3.17 -6.61
C PHE A 256 13.58 4.63 -6.22
N ASP A 257 12.30 4.97 -6.16
CA ASP A 257 11.82 6.31 -5.88
C ASP A 257 10.48 6.24 -5.12
N ASN A 258 10.00 7.39 -4.63
CA ASN A 258 8.74 7.47 -3.91
C ASN A 258 8.65 6.44 -2.76
N TYR A 259 9.80 6.22 -2.07
CA TYR A 259 9.87 5.33 -0.93
C TYR A 259 9.00 5.88 0.20
N ARG A 260 7.92 5.19 0.52
CA ARG A 260 6.91 5.70 1.45
C ARG A 260 6.42 4.61 2.38
N ILE A 261 6.40 4.91 3.68
CA ILE A 261 5.83 4.06 4.73
C ILE A 261 4.77 4.87 5.46
N VAL A 262 3.56 4.34 5.49
CA VAL A 262 2.44 4.92 6.22
C VAL A 262 1.86 3.90 7.18
N ALA A 263 1.34 4.38 8.28
CA ALA A 263 0.64 3.58 9.25
C ALA A 263 -0.77 4.13 9.49
N ASP A 264 -1.72 3.23 9.70
CA ASP A 264 -3.11 3.59 9.94
C ASP A 264 -3.76 2.63 10.97
N PRO A 265 -4.89 3.04 11.56
CA PRO A 265 -5.61 2.23 12.53
C PRO A 265 -6.41 1.11 11.86
N ILE A 266 -6.45 1.05 10.52
CA ILE A 266 -7.16 0.02 9.79
C ILE A 266 -6.34 -1.26 9.88
N SER A 267 -6.88 -2.24 10.58
CA SER A 267 -6.22 -3.51 10.81
C SER A 267 -6.57 -4.58 9.76
N SER A 268 -7.15 -4.19 8.62
CA SER A 268 -7.49 -5.10 7.55
C SER A 268 -6.69 -4.82 6.28
N ILE A 269 -6.20 -5.87 5.66
CA ILE A 269 -5.61 -5.81 4.31
C ILE A 269 -6.77 -5.55 3.33
N PRO A 270 -6.70 -4.52 2.49
CA PRO A 270 -7.76 -4.25 1.52
C PRO A 270 -7.96 -5.44 0.58
N PRO A 271 -9.20 -5.83 0.26
CA PRO A 271 -9.43 -6.90 -0.69
C PRO A 271 -9.04 -6.45 -2.11
N THR A 272 -8.42 -7.36 -2.85
CA THR A 272 -8.18 -7.20 -4.29
C THR A 272 -9.11 -8.12 -5.07
N LEU A 273 -9.73 -7.61 -6.13
CA LEU A 273 -10.63 -8.35 -6.99
C LEU A 273 -10.16 -8.28 -8.45
N GLN A 274 -10.00 -9.42 -9.10
CA GLN A 274 -9.60 -9.52 -10.50
C GLN A 274 -10.63 -10.25 -11.33
N ILE A 275 -10.72 -9.92 -12.62
CA ILE A 275 -11.39 -10.73 -13.63
C ILE A 275 -10.31 -11.66 -14.21
N ILE A 276 -10.35 -12.96 -13.89
CA ILE A 276 -9.35 -13.92 -14.35
C ILE A 276 -9.68 -14.53 -15.71
N SER A 277 -10.97 -14.58 -16.06
CA SER A 277 -11.40 -15.07 -17.38
C SER A 277 -12.83 -14.66 -17.71
N ARG A 278 -13.19 -14.83 -19.00
CA ARG A 278 -14.58 -14.73 -19.47
C ARG A 278 -14.95 -16.04 -20.15
N LEU A 279 -16.08 -16.61 -19.72
CA LEU A 279 -16.58 -17.88 -20.26
C LEU A 279 -17.26 -17.67 -21.62
N PRO A 280 -17.40 -18.72 -22.46
CA PRO A 280 -18.05 -18.63 -23.79
C PRO A 280 -19.52 -18.15 -23.72
N ASN A 281 -20.21 -18.38 -22.63
CA ASN A 281 -21.57 -17.89 -22.38
C ASN A 281 -21.62 -16.41 -21.92
N GLY A 282 -20.47 -15.72 -21.89
CA GLY A 282 -20.36 -14.31 -21.49
C GLY A 282 -20.27 -14.08 -19.97
N ALA A 283 -20.28 -15.12 -19.15
CA ALA A 283 -20.08 -15.00 -17.70
C ALA A 283 -18.63 -14.56 -17.39
N SER A 284 -18.45 -13.77 -16.34
CA SER A 284 -17.12 -13.36 -15.87
C SER A 284 -16.70 -14.21 -14.68
N VAL A 285 -15.49 -14.75 -14.72
CA VAL A 285 -14.86 -15.42 -13.58
C VAL A 285 -14.02 -14.40 -12.83
N LEU A 286 -14.36 -14.19 -11.58
CA LEU A 286 -13.72 -13.25 -10.66
C LEU A 286 -12.94 -14.03 -9.61
N GLN A 287 -11.77 -13.52 -9.24
CA GLN A 287 -11.00 -14.03 -8.11
C GLN A 287 -10.79 -12.91 -7.09
N LEU A 288 -11.25 -13.15 -5.88
CA LEU A 288 -11.08 -12.26 -4.72
C LEU A 288 -9.90 -12.72 -3.89
N TYR A 289 -9.02 -11.80 -3.56
CA TYR A 289 -7.97 -11.93 -2.56
C TYR A 289 -8.35 -11.07 -1.35
N GLY A 290 -8.40 -11.68 -0.19
CA GLY A 290 -8.77 -11.02 1.05
C GLY A 290 -8.10 -11.66 2.26
N GLU A 291 -8.36 -11.14 3.44
CA GLU A 291 -7.86 -11.75 4.67
C GLU A 291 -8.62 -13.04 4.98
N PRO A 292 -7.91 -14.12 5.38
CA PRO A 292 -8.56 -15.38 5.74
C PRO A 292 -9.61 -15.22 6.84
N GLY A 293 -10.76 -15.87 6.62
CA GLY A 293 -11.89 -15.89 7.56
C GLY A 293 -12.77 -14.64 7.57
N LEU A 294 -12.49 -13.63 6.74
CA LEU A 294 -13.34 -12.45 6.62
C LEU A 294 -14.38 -12.56 5.50
N ASN A 295 -15.49 -11.84 5.68
CA ASN A 295 -16.55 -11.75 4.69
C ASN A 295 -16.38 -10.53 3.80
N TYR A 296 -16.67 -10.71 2.52
CA TYR A 296 -16.60 -9.68 1.51
C TYR A 296 -17.85 -9.64 0.66
N THR A 297 -18.33 -8.43 0.35
CA THR A 297 -19.37 -8.22 -0.65
C THR A 297 -18.72 -7.89 -1.99
N ILE A 298 -18.96 -8.71 -3.00
CA ILE A 298 -18.65 -8.40 -4.40
C ILE A 298 -19.79 -7.55 -4.93
N GLU A 299 -19.48 -6.38 -5.46
CA GLU A 299 -20.43 -5.44 -6.03
C GLU A 299 -20.10 -5.23 -7.51
N ALA A 300 -21.13 -4.98 -8.33
CA ALA A 300 -20.98 -4.67 -9.74
C ALA A 300 -21.67 -3.36 -10.10
N SER A 301 -21.14 -2.69 -11.13
CA SER A 301 -21.64 -1.44 -11.69
C SER A 301 -21.53 -1.44 -13.21
N SER A 302 -22.39 -0.69 -13.90
CA SER A 302 -22.27 -0.38 -15.34
C SER A 302 -21.83 1.07 -15.61
N ASP A 303 -21.79 1.93 -14.56
CA ASP A 303 -21.58 3.37 -14.66
C ASP A 303 -20.50 3.90 -13.68
N LEU A 304 -19.90 3.03 -12.85
CA LEU A 304 -18.93 3.35 -11.79
C LEU A 304 -19.51 4.23 -10.65
N VAL A 305 -20.81 4.54 -10.69
CA VAL A 305 -21.50 5.37 -9.72
C VAL A 305 -22.45 4.53 -8.87
N SER A 306 -23.31 3.75 -9.55
CA SER A 306 -24.33 2.91 -8.93
C SER A 306 -23.80 1.49 -8.77
N TRP A 307 -23.62 1.05 -7.52
CA TRP A 307 -23.05 -0.26 -7.20
C TRP A 307 -24.12 -1.18 -6.58
N THR A 308 -24.26 -2.37 -7.12
CA THR A 308 -25.19 -3.38 -6.64
C THR A 308 -24.44 -4.60 -6.14
N ALA A 309 -24.78 -5.09 -4.94
CA ALA A 309 -24.21 -6.33 -4.41
C ALA A 309 -24.63 -7.52 -5.28
N VAL A 310 -23.66 -8.29 -5.76
CA VAL A 310 -23.91 -9.51 -6.56
C VAL A 310 -23.64 -10.77 -5.76
N LYS A 311 -22.73 -10.72 -4.78
CA LYS A 311 -22.43 -11.87 -3.92
C LYS A 311 -21.76 -11.44 -2.62
N VAL A 312 -22.11 -12.12 -1.53
CA VAL A 312 -21.32 -12.13 -0.29
C VAL A 312 -20.55 -13.45 -0.24
N VAL A 313 -19.25 -13.37 0.01
CA VAL A 313 -18.34 -14.52 0.07
C VAL A 313 -17.50 -14.47 1.35
N THR A 314 -17.11 -15.64 1.87
CA THR A 314 -16.15 -15.76 2.96
C THR A 314 -14.82 -16.22 2.38
N ALA A 315 -13.76 -15.44 2.58
CA ALA A 315 -12.40 -15.81 2.16
C ALA A 315 -11.79 -16.77 3.20
N THR A 316 -12.19 -18.06 3.17
CA THR A 316 -11.78 -19.05 4.20
C THR A 316 -10.27 -19.17 4.31
N ASP A 317 -9.59 -19.23 3.19
CA ASP A 317 -8.13 -19.34 3.03
C ASP A 317 -7.50 -18.12 2.34
N GLY A 318 -8.25 -17.02 2.25
CA GLY A 318 -7.79 -15.77 1.67
C GLY A 318 -8.02 -15.63 0.17
N VAL A 319 -8.47 -16.68 -0.54
CA VAL A 319 -8.78 -16.63 -1.98
C VAL A 319 -10.17 -17.19 -2.23
N VAL A 320 -10.97 -16.52 -3.07
CA VAL A 320 -12.32 -16.98 -3.45
C VAL A 320 -12.56 -16.74 -4.92
N ASP A 321 -12.96 -17.80 -5.62
CA ASP A 321 -13.44 -17.68 -7.00
C ASP A 321 -14.97 -17.48 -7.01
N TYR A 322 -15.42 -16.57 -7.87
CA TYR A 322 -16.83 -16.32 -8.08
C TYR A 322 -17.14 -16.15 -9.56
N VAL A 323 -18.21 -16.77 -10.03
CA VAL A 323 -18.69 -16.66 -11.41
C VAL A 323 -19.94 -15.76 -11.45
N ASP A 324 -19.80 -14.56 -12.05
CA ASP A 324 -20.96 -13.74 -12.39
C ASP A 324 -21.59 -14.21 -13.69
N SER A 325 -22.59 -15.09 -13.58
CA SER A 325 -23.35 -15.59 -14.73
C SER A 325 -24.22 -14.52 -15.41
N THR A 326 -24.46 -13.40 -14.71
CA THR A 326 -25.29 -12.30 -15.25
C THR A 326 -24.48 -11.29 -16.05
N ALA A 327 -23.13 -11.40 -16.06
CA ALA A 327 -22.24 -10.48 -16.74
C ALA A 327 -22.56 -10.32 -18.26
N ALA A 328 -23.04 -11.40 -18.89
CA ALA A 328 -23.45 -11.40 -20.30
C ALA A 328 -24.60 -10.42 -20.63
N ASN A 329 -25.37 -10.01 -19.64
CA ASN A 329 -26.53 -9.10 -19.82
C ASN A 329 -26.11 -7.62 -19.87
N PHE A 330 -24.81 -7.31 -19.74
CA PHE A 330 -24.33 -5.94 -19.67
C PHE A 330 -23.24 -5.68 -20.71
N ASN A 331 -23.34 -4.57 -21.42
CA ASN A 331 -22.30 -4.13 -22.38
C ASN A 331 -21.01 -3.72 -21.65
N LEU A 332 -21.13 -3.09 -20.46
CA LEU A 332 -20.06 -2.72 -19.57
C LEU A 332 -20.39 -3.21 -18.17
N ARG A 333 -19.41 -3.81 -17.48
CA ARG A 333 -19.59 -4.27 -16.14
C ARG A 333 -18.26 -4.16 -15.37
N PHE A 334 -18.28 -3.32 -14.34
CA PHE A 334 -17.19 -3.09 -13.42
C PHE A 334 -17.46 -3.84 -12.14
N TYR A 335 -16.40 -4.22 -11.43
CA TYR A 335 -16.49 -4.94 -10.17
C TYR A 335 -15.61 -4.30 -9.11
N ARG A 336 -16.06 -4.40 -7.87
CA ARG A 336 -15.25 -4.10 -6.69
C ARG A 336 -15.62 -5.07 -5.56
N ALA A 337 -14.68 -5.23 -4.62
CA ALA A 337 -14.94 -5.94 -3.38
C ALA A 337 -14.88 -4.98 -2.20
N ARG A 338 -15.71 -5.23 -1.20
CA ARG A 338 -15.75 -4.49 0.05
C ARG A 338 -15.87 -5.46 1.20
N GLN A 339 -15.02 -5.30 2.22
CA GLN A 339 -15.18 -6.08 3.46
C GLN A 339 -16.56 -5.79 4.07
N THR A 340 -17.26 -6.86 4.45
CA THR A 340 -18.52 -6.78 5.17
C THR A 340 -18.24 -6.79 6.66
N GLN A 341 -18.82 -5.84 7.40
CA GLN A 341 -18.74 -5.81 8.87
C GLN A 341 -19.62 -6.89 9.49
#